data_3a7509f9cef3276541f82dacd1449d40
#
_entry.id   3a7509f9cef3276541f82dacd1449d40
#
_cell.length_a   1.000
_cell.length_b   1.000
_cell.length_c   1.000
_cell.angle_alpha   90.00
_cell.angle_beta   90.00
_cell.angle_gamma   90.00
#
_symmetry.space_group_name_H-M   'P 1'
#
loop_
_entity.id
_entity.type
_entity.pdbx_description
1 polymer ?
#
loop_
_entity_poly.entity_id
_entity_poly.type
_entity_poly.pdbx_seq_one_letter_code
_entity_poly.pdbx_strand_id
1 'polypeptide(L)'
;MAVKRTQKVPGDIAEVGVYKGGSAKIICSAKGDKTLHLFDTFEGLPKVDAVDMVWPFYEGKFAASYDSVRAYLAPEKNVFFYKGIFPATSGPVKDRHFSLVNFDVDTHESTKKCLEFFYPRMNPGGIILSHDYITAPGVKKAFDEFFVDKPEPVVETAGSQCIVVKCRNG
;
A
#
# COMPACT_ATOMS: atom_id res chain seq x y z
N MET A 1 -4.02 -6.85 14.04
CA MET A 1 -3.32 -5.91 13.14
C MET A 1 -2.15 -6.64 12.49
N ALA A 2 -2.06 -6.56 11.15
CA ALA A 2 -0.96 -7.14 10.35
C ALA A 2 0.42 -6.65 10.80
N VAL A 3 0.56 -5.35 11.11
CA VAL A 3 1.81 -4.73 11.59
C VAL A 3 2.42 -5.48 12.78
N LYS A 4 1.59 -5.89 13.77
CA LYS A 4 2.09 -6.65 14.93
C LYS A 4 2.55 -8.06 14.56
N ARG A 5 1.94 -8.67 13.54
CA ARG A 5 2.28 -10.03 13.10
C ARG A 5 3.61 -10.06 12.35
N THR A 6 3.98 -8.95 11.69
CA THR A 6 5.23 -8.83 10.93
C THR A 6 6.40 -8.24 11.71
N GLN A 7 6.27 -8.04 13.03
CA GLN A 7 7.35 -7.46 13.86
C GLN A 7 8.67 -8.24 13.75
N LYS A 8 8.61 -9.57 13.70
CA LYS A 8 9.79 -10.44 13.60
C LYS A 8 10.28 -10.65 12.16
N VAL A 9 9.50 -10.21 11.16
CA VAL A 9 9.92 -10.26 9.75
C VAL A 9 10.87 -9.08 9.51
N PRO A 10 12.08 -9.29 8.99
CA PRO A 10 12.98 -8.18 8.68
C PRO A 10 12.41 -7.28 7.58
N GLY A 11 12.90 -6.04 7.51
CA GLY A 11 12.50 -5.08 6.49
C GLY A 11 11.58 -3.97 6.98
N ASP A 12 11.43 -2.98 6.13
CA ASP A 12 10.69 -1.76 6.36
C ASP A 12 9.18 -1.97 6.17
N ILE A 13 8.41 -0.93 6.40
CA ILE A 13 6.97 -0.88 6.15
C ILE A 13 6.73 0.20 5.09
N ALA A 14 5.81 -0.05 4.17
CA ALA A 14 5.36 0.97 3.21
C ALA A 14 3.84 1.09 3.19
N GLU A 15 3.37 2.30 2.87
CA GLU A 15 1.97 2.57 2.53
C GLU A 15 1.93 3.41 1.26
N VAL A 16 1.09 3.00 0.31
CA VAL A 16 0.79 3.74 -0.91
C VAL A 16 -0.70 4.11 -0.88
N GLY A 17 -0.99 5.41 -0.98
CA GLY A 17 -2.31 5.94 -0.68
C GLY A 17 -2.44 6.26 0.82
N VAL A 18 -2.03 7.46 1.19
CA VAL A 18 -1.95 7.92 2.59
C VAL A 18 -3.15 8.78 2.97
N TYR A 19 -3.66 9.54 1.99
CA TYR A 19 -4.77 10.48 2.17
C TYR A 19 -4.52 11.43 3.35
N LYS A 20 -5.33 11.33 4.40
CA LYS A 20 -5.22 12.15 5.63
C LYS A 20 -4.33 11.54 6.71
N GLY A 21 -3.68 10.39 6.44
CA GLY A 21 -2.73 9.76 7.35
C GLY A 21 -3.33 8.92 8.47
N GLY A 22 -4.61 8.56 8.39
CA GLY A 22 -5.29 7.77 9.43
C GLY A 22 -4.70 6.38 9.60
N SER A 23 -4.57 5.62 8.53
CA SER A 23 -3.93 4.29 8.50
C SER A 23 -2.44 4.37 8.85
N ALA A 24 -1.71 5.37 8.32
CA ALA A 24 -0.33 5.63 8.68
C ALA A 24 -0.14 5.83 10.19
N LYS A 25 -1.04 6.57 10.86
CA LYS A 25 -1.00 6.76 12.31
C LYS A 25 -1.22 5.44 13.07
N ILE A 26 -2.13 4.61 12.59
CA ILE A 26 -2.36 3.28 13.16
C ILE A 26 -1.13 2.39 12.97
N ILE A 27 -0.49 2.43 11.81
CA ILE A 27 0.78 1.71 11.55
C ILE A 27 1.85 2.20 12.52
N CYS A 28 2.02 3.50 12.69
CA CYS A 28 2.99 4.11 13.62
C CYS A 28 2.82 3.62 15.05
N SER A 29 1.58 3.50 15.53
CA SER A 29 1.30 3.00 16.89
C SER A 29 1.74 1.55 17.15
N ALA A 30 2.04 0.80 16.10
CA ALA A 30 2.33 -0.63 16.18
C ALA A 30 3.63 -1.06 15.50
N LYS A 31 4.30 -0.18 14.73
CA LYS A 31 5.49 -0.53 13.95
C LYS A 31 6.78 -0.67 14.76
N GLY A 32 6.81 -0.18 16.01
CA GLY A 32 8.04 -0.12 16.80
C GLY A 32 9.07 0.78 16.10
N ASP A 33 10.34 0.31 16.08
CA ASP A 33 11.44 1.06 15.46
C ASP A 33 11.56 0.92 13.95
N LYS A 34 10.68 0.14 13.30
CA LYS A 34 10.70 -0.02 11.85
C LYS A 34 10.48 1.30 11.13
N THR A 35 11.15 1.43 9.98
CA THR A 35 10.94 2.57 9.07
C THR A 35 9.60 2.42 8.35
N LEU A 36 8.86 3.52 8.26
CA LEU A 36 7.63 3.63 7.48
C LEU A 36 7.84 4.58 6.30
N HIS A 37 7.57 4.09 5.10
CA HIS A 37 7.65 4.84 3.85
C HIS A 37 6.23 5.13 3.36
N LEU A 38 5.88 6.41 3.19
CA LEU A 38 4.56 6.90 2.83
C LEU A 38 4.59 7.52 1.44
N PHE A 39 3.81 6.95 0.52
CA PHE A 39 3.72 7.41 -0.87
C PHE A 39 2.30 7.89 -1.15
N ASP A 40 2.17 9.12 -1.62
CA ASP A 40 0.89 9.70 -2.03
C ASP A 40 1.13 10.88 -2.97
N THR A 41 0.21 11.14 -3.87
CA THR A 41 0.20 12.36 -4.67
C THR A 41 -0.12 13.57 -3.81
N PHE A 42 -0.97 13.39 -2.79
CA PHE A 42 -1.66 14.44 -2.03
C PHE A 42 -2.54 15.36 -2.89
N GLU A 43 -2.63 15.03 -4.17
CA GLU A 43 -3.45 15.71 -5.18
C GLU A 43 -4.69 14.86 -5.55
N GLY A 44 -4.85 13.71 -4.89
CA GLY A 44 -5.91 12.75 -5.11
C GLY A 44 -5.58 11.71 -6.18
N LEU A 45 -6.62 10.99 -6.62
CA LEU A 45 -6.48 9.93 -7.61
C LEU A 45 -5.91 10.48 -8.93
N PRO A 46 -5.02 9.74 -9.59
CA PRO A 46 -4.62 10.03 -10.95
C PRO A 46 -5.80 9.80 -11.92
N LYS A 47 -5.57 10.00 -13.21
CA LYS A 47 -6.58 9.69 -14.25
C LYS A 47 -7.09 8.26 -14.06
N VAL A 48 -8.42 8.12 -14.06
CA VAL A 48 -9.12 6.87 -13.80
C VAL A 48 -9.46 6.18 -15.12
N ASP A 49 -9.14 4.89 -15.24
CA ASP A 49 -9.43 4.09 -16.43
C ASP A 49 -10.87 3.53 -16.43
N ALA A 50 -11.32 3.07 -17.59
CA ALA A 50 -12.69 2.59 -17.78
C ALA A 50 -13.09 1.44 -16.82
N VAL A 51 -12.17 0.58 -16.44
CA VAL A 51 -12.40 -0.54 -15.50
C VAL A 51 -12.77 -0.04 -14.10
N ASP A 52 -12.31 1.14 -13.73
CA ASP A 52 -12.51 1.75 -12.41
C ASP A 52 -13.70 2.73 -12.38
N MET A 53 -14.32 3.01 -13.54
CA MET A 53 -15.47 3.94 -13.65
C MET A 53 -16.80 3.38 -13.11
N VAL A 54 -16.82 2.17 -12.59
CA VAL A 54 -18.01 1.52 -12.01
C VAL A 54 -18.42 2.15 -10.67
N TRP A 55 -17.49 2.83 -10.01
CA TRP A 55 -17.66 3.57 -8.76
C TRP A 55 -17.40 5.05 -9.03
N PRO A 56 -17.91 5.99 -8.26
CA PRO A 56 -17.67 7.41 -8.55
C PRO A 56 -16.23 7.81 -8.22
N PHE A 57 -15.25 7.13 -8.84
CA PHE A 57 -13.86 7.56 -8.87
C PHE A 57 -13.69 8.61 -9.98
N TYR A 58 -12.98 9.66 -9.67
CA TYR A 58 -12.62 10.72 -10.61
C TYR A 58 -11.24 11.29 -10.23
N GLU A 59 -10.56 11.85 -11.20
CA GLU A 59 -9.26 12.50 -11.00
C GLU A 59 -9.34 13.59 -9.92
N GLY A 60 -8.38 13.56 -8.98
CA GLY A 60 -8.35 14.48 -7.83
C GLY A 60 -9.21 14.07 -6.64
N LYS A 61 -10.03 13.01 -6.74
CA LYS A 61 -10.75 12.49 -5.56
C LYS A 61 -9.74 12.03 -4.50
N PHE A 62 -10.07 12.23 -3.22
CA PHE A 62 -9.21 11.92 -2.08
C PHE A 62 -7.93 12.78 -1.98
N ALA A 63 -7.93 13.99 -2.54
CA ALA A 63 -6.87 14.97 -2.28
C ALA A 63 -6.78 15.31 -0.78
N ALA A 64 -5.55 15.53 -0.29
CA ALA A 64 -5.29 15.91 1.09
C ALA A 64 -4.13 16.92 1.14
N SER A 65 -4.10 17.77 2.16
CA SER A 65 -2.99 18.70 2.35
C SER A 65 -1.74 17.95 2.81
N TYR A 66 -0.70 17.96 2.00
CA TYR A 66 0.61 17.37 2.33
C TYR A 66 1.16 17.89 3.67
N ASP A 67 1.12 19.22 3.87
CA ASP A 67 1.63 19.83 5.09
C ASP A 67 0.80 19.44 6.33
N SER A 68 -0.52 19.32 6.18
CA SER A 68 -1.39 18.86 7.26
C SER A 68 -1.10 17.42 7.67
N VAL A 69 -0.87 16.52 6.70
CA VAL A 69 -0.54 15.12 6.97
C VAL A 69 0.85 15.01 7.61
N ARG A 70 1.82 15.76 7.13
CA ARG A 70 3.16 15.85 7.74
C ARG A 70 3.09 16.34 9.19
N ALA A 71 2.35 17.39 9.44
CA ALA A 71 2.17 17.92 10.80
C ALA A 71 1.47 16.90 11.72
N TYR A 72 0.45 16.20 11.22
CA TYR A 72 -0.25 15.15 11.96
C TYR A 72 0.65 13.99 12.36
N LEU A 73 1.61 13.61 11.52
CA LEU A 73 2.54 12.51 11.75
C LEU A 73 3.91 12.97 12.28
N ALA A 74 4.13 14.28 12.48
CA ALA A 74 5.41 14.83 12.95
C ALA A 74 5.93 14.23 14.29
N PRO A 75 5.09 13.83 15.25
CA PRO A 75 5.55 13.17 16.46
C PRO A 75 6.08 11.74 16.25
N GLU A 76 5.79 11.12 15.11
CA GLU A 76 6.16 9.74 14.81
C GLU A 76 7.60 9.64 14.31
N LYS A 77 8.35 8.68 14.85
CA LYS A 77 9.75 8.45 14.45
C LYS A 77 9.85 7.55 13.22
N ASN A 78 10.92 7.70 12.46
CA ASN A 78 11.24 6.86 11.31
C ASN A 78 10.10 6.82 10.27
N VAL A 79 9.53 7.98 9.93
CA VAL A 79 8.49 8.15 8.90
C VAL A 79 9.02 9.03 7.80
N PHE A 80 8.97 8.55 6.56
CA PHE A 80 9.45 9.23 5.37
C PHE A 80 8.32 9.40 4.35
N PHE A 81 8.22 10.57 3.78
CA PHE A 81 7.18 10.94 2.81
C PHE A 81 7.75 11.11 1.41
N TYR A 82 7.04 10.58 0.43
CA TYR A 82 7.38 10.68 -0.99
C TYR A 82 6.15 11.20 -1.75
N LYS A 83 6.12 12.52 -1.97
CA LYS A 83 5.02 13.18 -2.69
C LYS A 83 5.15 12.94 -4.18
N GLY A 84 4.11 12.44 -4.82
CA GLY A 84 3.98 12.24 -6.26
C GLY A 84 3.40 10.87 -6.62
N ILE A 85 3.29 10.60 -7.91
CA ILE A 85 2.72 9.37 -8.43
C ILE A 85 3.68 8.20 -8.22
N PHE A 86 3.20 7.12 -7.57
CA PHE A 86 3.92 5.86 -7.46
C PHE A 86 3.79 5.07 -8.79
N PRO A 87 4.86 4.41 -9.31
CA PRO A 87 6.16 4.17 -8.69
C PRO A 87 7.25 5.22 -9.03
N ALA A 88 6.96 6.32 -9.70
CA ALA A 88 7.98 7.32 -10.06
C ALA A 88 8.73 7.86 -8.83
N THR A 89 8.08 7.85 -7.66
CA THR A 89 8.66 8.29 -6.38
C THR A 89 9.42 7.19 -5.62
N SER A 90 9.49 5.97 -6.14
CA SER A 90 10.04 4.80 -5.44
C SER A 90 11.58 4.74 -5.40
N GLY A 91 12.29 5.63 -6.12
CA GLY A 91 13.75 5.62 -6.22
C GLY A 91 14.49 5.44 -4.88
N PRO A 92 14.14 6.18 -3.80
CA PRO A 92 14.80 6.06 -2.51
C PRO A 92 14.66 4.68 -1.82
N VAL A 93 13.71 3.87 -2.24
CA VAL A 93 13.43 2.55 -1.64
C VAL A 93 13.64 1.36 -2.59
N LYS A 94 14.23 1.61 -3.76
CA LYS A 94 14.40 0.58 -4.82
C LYS A 94 15.17 -0.66 -4.35
N ASP A 95 16.10 -0.50 -3.40
CA ASP A 95 16.96 -1.56 -2.86
C ASP A 95 16.53 -1.99 -1.44
N ARG A 96 15.38 -1.51 -0.97
CA ARG A 96 14.81 -1.90 0.32
C ARG A 96 13.99 -3.17 0.23
N HIS A 97 13.89 -3.88 1.36
CA HIS A 97 12.99 -5.01 1.53
C HIS A 97 11.94 -4.69 2.58
N PHE A 98 10.78 -5.30 2.46
CA PHE A 98 9.61 -4.95 3.26
C PHE A 98 9.07 -6.14 4.04
N SER A 99 8.63 -5.84 5.25
CA SER A 99 7.90 -6.77 6.11
C SER A 99 6.38 -6.60 6.00
N LEU A 100 5.93 -5.38 5.67
CA LEU A 100 4.53 -5.05 5.45
C LEU A 100 4.43 -3.96 4.38
N VAL A 101 3.49 -4.12 3.48
CA VAL A 101 3.01 -3.02 2.62
C VAL A 101 1.49 -2.93 2.68
N ASN A 102 0.98 -1.70 2.71
CA ASN A 102 -0.43 -1.38 2.65
C ASN A 102 -0.72 -0.60 1.37
N PHE A 103 -1.66 -1.09 0.55
CA PHE A 103 -2.13 -0.40 -0.65
C PHE A 103 -3.56 0.11 -0.43
N ASP A 104 -3.76 1.38 -0.66
CA ASP A 104 -5.07 2.05 -0.62
C ASP A 104 -5.12 3.06 -1.78
N VAL A 105 -5.14 2.51 -3.01
CA VAL A 105 -4.90 3.26 -4.25
C VAL A 105 -6.07 3.19 -5.24
N ASP A 106 -7.16 2.55 -4.86
CA ASP A 106 -8.49 2.55 -5.48
C ASP A 106 -8.59 2.02 -6.92
N THR A 107 -7.51 2.01 -7.72
CA THR A 107 -7.56 1.76 -9.16
C THR A 107 -6.74 0.55 -9.59
N HIS A 108 -7.13 -0.08 -10.71
CA HIS A 108 -6.46 -1.23 -11.30
C HIS A 108 -4.98 -0.95 -11.58
N GLU A 109 -4.70 0.11 -12.33
CA GLU A 109 -3.33 0.43 -12.76
C GLU A 109 -2.42 0.78 -11.58
N SER A 110 -2.91 1.54 -10.60
CA SER A 110 -2.13 1.87 -9.41
C SER A 110 -1.84 0.63 -8.57
N THR A 111 -2.83 -0.24 -8.38
CA THR A 111 -2.67 -1.51 -7.65
C THR A 111 -1.67 -2.43 -8.35
N LYS A 112 -1.78 -2.59 -9.66
CA LYS A 112 -0.85 -3.39 -10.47
C LYS A 112 0.59 -2.90 -10.31
N LYS A 113 0.84 -1.61 -10.45
CA LYS A 113 2.18 -1.01 -10.26
C LYS A 113 2.72 -1.20 -8.85
N CYS A 114 1.87 -1.13 -7.84
CA CYS A 114 2.26 -1.43 -6.46
C CYS A 114 2.69 -2.90 -6.32
N LEU A 115 1.92 -3.84 -6.84
CA LEU A 115 2.25 -5.26 -6.80
C LEU A 115 3.56 -5.57 -7.53
N GLU A 116 3.74 -5.06 -8.74
CA GLU A 116 4.96 -5.24 -9.55
C GLU A 116 6.21 -4.72 -8.82
N PHE A 117 6.10 -3.60 -8.12
CA PHE A 117 7.22 -3.03 -7.39
C PHE A 117 7.49 -3.76 -6.07
N PHE A 118 6.47 -3.95 -5.23
CA PHE A 118 6.68 -4.42 -3.86
C PHE A 118 6.81 -5.95 -3.74
N TYR A 119 6.07 -6.73 -4.55
CA TYR A 119 6.07 -8.19 -4.42
C TYR A 119 7.48 -8.83 -4.47
N PRO A 120 8.39 -8.47 -5.41
CA PRO A 120 9.75 -9.01 -5.43
C PRO A 120 10.62 -8.52 -4.25
N ARG A 121 10.18 -7.49 -3.54
CA ARG A 121 10.87 -6.88 -2.39
C ARG A 121 10.31 -7.30 -1.03
N MET A 122 9.26 -8.12 -1.04
CA MET A 122 8.72 -8.66 0.21
C MET A 122 9.64 -9.74 0.78
N ASN A 123 9.96 -9.64 2.06
CA ASN A 123 10.62 -10.74 2.76
C ASN A 123 9.64 -11.88 3.05
N PRO A 124 10.10 -13.14 3.06
CA PRO A 124 9.27 -14.29 3.45
C PRO A 124 8.59 -14.08 4.81
N GLY A 125 7.29 -14.33 4.86
CA GLY A 125 6.44 -14.04 6.02
C GLY A 125 5.95 -12.59 6.10
N GLY A 126 6.40 -11.72 5.17
CA GLY A 126 5.88 -10.37 5.02
C GLY A 126 4.45 -10.37 4.48
N ILE A 127 3.72 -9.31 4.74
CA ILE A 127 2.30 -9.18 4.39
C ILE A 127 2.10 -8.03 3.40
N ILE A 128 1.41 -8.32 2.30
CA ILE A 128 0.76 -7.33 1.46
C ILE A 128 -0.68 -7.23 1.93
N LEU A 129 -1.11 -6.01 2.29
CA LEU A 129 -2.48 -5.67 2.64
C LEU A 129 -3.00 -4.70 1.58
N SER A 130 -4.18 -4.92 1.05
CA SER A 130 -4.85 -3.97 0.16
C SER A 130 -6.23 -3.63 0.67
N HIS A 131 -6.57 -2.37 0.63
CA HIS A 131 -7.94 -1.87 0.80
C HIS A 131 -8.72 -2.05 -0.50
N ASP A 132 -10.03 -1.92 -0.43
CA ASP A 132 -10.98 -1.92 -1.56
C ASP A 132 -10.97 -3.15 -2.50
N TYR A 133 -10.34 -4.26 -2.10
CA TYR A 133 -10.32 -5.49 -2.89
C TYR A 133 -11.73 -5.99 -3.27
N ILE A 134 -12.70 -5.88 -2.35
CA ILE A 134 -14.08 -6.34 -2.59
C ILE A 134 -14.92 -5.23 -3.24
N THR A 135 -14.65 -3.97 -2.92
CA THR A 135 -15.49 -2.82 -3.28
C THR A 135 -15.08 -2.15 -4.58
N ALA A 136 -13.80 -2.24 -4.98
CA ALA A 136 -13.29 -1.69 -6.23
C ALA A 136 -12.92 -2.82 -7.21
N PRO A 137 -13.73 -3.06 -8.27
CA PRO A 137 -13.50 -4.15 -9.24
C PRO A 137 -12.11 -4.10 -9.89
N GLY A 138 -11.55 -2.92 -10.11
CA GLY A 138 -10.20 -2.77 -10.66
C GLY A 138 -9.12 -3.25 -9.71
N VAL A 139 -9.24 -3.00 -8.41
CA VAL A 139 -8.30 -3.51 -7.40
C VAL A 139 -8.34 -5.04 -7.37
N LYS A 140 -9.54 -5.63 -7.30
CA LYS A 140 -9.71 -7.08 -7.35
C LYS A 140 -9.08 -7.67 -8.61
N LYS A 141 -9.38 -7.11 -9.77
CA LYS A 141 -8.84 -7.55 -11.06
C LYS A 141 -7.31 -7.53 -11.08
N ALA A 142 -6.68 -6.47 -10.55
CA ALA A 142 -5.22 -6.38 -10.49
C ALA A 142 -4.59 -7.49 -9.64
N PHE A 143 -5.19 -7.84 -8.50
CA PHE A 143 -4.74 -8.95 -7.67
C PHE A 143 -4.95 -10.30 -8.36
N ASP A 144 -6.13 -10.55 -8.91
CA ASP A 144 -6.45 -11.81 -9.58
C ASP A 144 -5.51 -12.07 -10.77
N GLU A 145 -5.21 -11.05 -11.58
CA GLU A 145 -4.26 -11.13 -12.69
C GLU A 145 -2.82 -11.36 -12.21
N PHE A 146 -2.41 -10.65 -11.14
CA PHE A 146 -1.02 -10.72 -10.66
C PHE A 146 -0.70 -12.03 -9.95
N PHE A 147 -1.65 -12.63 -9.24
CA PHE A 147 -1.43 -13.83 -8.44
C PHE A 147 -1.83 -15.14 -9.13
N VAL A 148 -2.27 -15.11 -10.40
CA VAL A 148 -2.70 -16.31 -11.15
C VAL A 148 -1.62 -17.40 -11.23
N ASP A 149 -0.36 -17.02 -11.27
CA ASP A 149 0.80 -17.91 -11.41
C ASP A 149 1.71 -17.94 -10.16
N LYS A 150 1.26 -17.39 -9.03
CA LYS A 150 2.04 -17.29 -7.80
C LYS A 150 1.54 -18.24 -6.72
N PRO A 151 2.44 -18.73 -5.85
CA PRO A 151 2.07 -19.71 -4.82
C PRO A 151 1.22 -19.12 -3.68
N GLU A 152 1.24 -17.79 -3.51
CA GLU A 152 0.52 -17.16 -2.42
C GLU A 152 -0.97 -17.00 -2.74
N PRO A 153 -1.89 -17.49 -1.90
CA PRO A 153 -3.31 -17.20 -2.03
C PRO A 153 -3.61 -15.74 -1.67
N VAL A 154 -4.55 -15.15 -2.39
CA VAL A 154 -5.17 -13.88 -1.98
C VAL A 154 -6.30 -14.21 -1.02
N VAL A 155 -6.21 -13.77 0.23
CA VAL A 155 -7.19 -14.05 1.28
C VAL A 155 -8.04 -12.82 1.54
N GLU A 156 -9.33 -12.91 1.23
CA GLU A 156 -10.30 -11.87 1.57
C GLU A 156 -10.48 -11.79 3.09
N THR A 157 -10.58 -10.58 3.61
CA THR A 157 -10.78 -10.34 5.04
C THR A 157 -12.14 -9.67 5.29
N ALA A 158 -12.55 -9.59 6.54
CA ALA A 158 -13.75 -8.85 6.91
C ALA A 158 -13.63 -7.38 6.48
N GLY A 159 -14.69 -6.86 5.87
CA GLY A 159 -14.70 -5.53 5.25
C GLY A 159 -14.31 -5.59 3.78
N SER A 160 -13.55 -4.61 3.30
CA SER A 160 -13.19 -4.45 1.88
C SER A 160 -11.76 -4.91 1.55
N GLN A 161 -11.04 -5.49 2.49
CA GLN A 161 -9.60 -5.75 2.38
C GLN A 161 -9.26 -7.16 1.90
N CYS A 162 -8.05 -7.33 1.36
CA CYS A 162 -7.41 -8.63 1.22
C CYS A 162 -5.99 -8.61 1.80
N ILE A 163 -5.48 -9.80 2.09
CA ILE A 163 -4.09 -10.02 2.50
C ILE A 163 -3.44 -11.11 1.68
N VAL A 164 -2.13 -10.93 1.46
CA VAL A 164 -1.24 -11.96 0.92
C VAL A 164 -0.04 -12.08 1.84
N VAL A 165 0.30 -13.30 2.23
CA VAL A 165 1.50 -13.58 3.03
C VAL A 165 2.58 -14.12 2.12
N LYS A 166 3.71 -13.44 2.01
CA LYS A 166 4.82 -13.84 1.14
C LYS A 166 5.40 -15.19 1.57
N CYS A 167 5.35 -16.17 0.68
CA CYS A 167 5.96 -17.47 0.88
C CYS A 167 7.49 -17.39 0.82
N ARG A 168 8.18 -18.40 1.36
CA ARG A 168 9.60 -18.62 1.06
C ARG A 168 9.68 -19.13 -0.38
N ASN A 169 10.57 -18.56 -1.17
CA ASN A 169 10.95 -19.20 -2.43
C ASN A 169 11.59 -20.55 -2.05
N GLY A 170 11.02 -21.64 -2.56
CA GLY A 170 11.55 -22.97 -2.35
C GLY A 170 12.94 -23.13 -2.98
#